data_8452fe14291c8ee13e410284d6ee0e6b
#
_entry.id   8452fe14291c8ee13e410284d6ee0e6b
#
_cell.length_a   1.000
_cell.length_b   1.000
_cell.length_c   1.000
_cell.angle_alpha   90.00
_cell.angle_beta   90.00
_cell.angle_gamma   90.00
#
_symmetry.space_group_name_H-M   'P 1'
#
loop_
_entity.id
_entity.type
_entity.pdbx_description
1 polymer ?
#
loop_
_entity_poly.entity_id
_entity_poly.type
_entity_poly.pdbx_seq_one_letter_code
_entity_poly.pdbx_strand_id
1 'polypeptide(L)'
;MPSSSSRRRAFSAADAGPRVSPEVEFLWWSECPSWERALADLRAAMVENGLDPASIVEREIASEAQAEAEGFPGSPTIRVDGADIAQPAEGMPRGLVCRVYLHRDRRLSPQPDPLDVRDALAARLSE
;
A
#
# COMPACT_ATOMS: atom_id res chain seq x y z
N MET A 1 -2.20 -29.66 -5.71
CA MET A 1 -1.98 -29.31 -5.72
C MET A 1 -1.60 -28.72 -5.74
N PRO A 2 -1.50 -28.50 -5.27
CA PRO A 2 -1.06 -27.90 -5.18
C PRO A 2 -0.58 -27.17 -4.84
N SER A 3 -0.36 -26.88 -4.18
CA SER A 3 0.06 -26.31 -3.99
C SER A 3 0.50 -25.56 -3.69
N SER A 4 0.57 -25.27 -3.06
CA SER A 4 0.83 -24.73 -2.86
C SER A 4 1.11 -24.08 -2.61
N SER A 5 1.09 -23.91 -2.13
CA SER A 5 1.13 -23.47 -2.01
C SER A 5 1.16 -23.00 -1.82
N SER A 6 1.07 -22.95 -1.42
CA SER A 6 0.83 -22.75 -1.39
C SER A 6 0.69 -22.51 -1.21
N ARG A 7 0.47 -22.45 -0.89
CA ARG A 7 0.12 -22.51 -0.87
C ARG A 7 -0.21 -22.25 -0.79
N ARG A 8 -0.37 -22.28 -0.47
CA ARG A 8 -0.87 -22.30 -0.56
C ARG A 8 -1.36 -22.15 -0.65
N ARG A 9 -1.60 -22.23 -0.45
CA ARG A 9 -2.32 -22.29 -0.64
C ARG A 9 -2.81 -22.28 -0.60
N ALA A 10 -3.04 -22.43 -0.41
CA ALA A 10 -3.79 -22.60 -0.48
C ALA A 10 -4.38 -22.51 -0.35
N PHE A 11 -5.01 -22.86 -0.14
CA PHE A 11 -5.90 -22.92 -0.09
C PHE A 11 -6.48 -22.99 0.15
N SER A 12 -6.82 -23.20 0.40
CA SER A 12 -7.68 -23.29 0.63
C SER A 12 -8.41 -23.20 0.56
N ALA A 13 -9.02 -23.49 0.80
CA ALA A 13 -9.90 -23.38 0.83
C ALA A 13 -10.57 -23.29 0.89
N ALA A 14 -10.74 -23.73 1.13
CA ALA A 14 -11.46 -23.68 1.28
C ALA A 14 -12.06 -23.20 1.65
N ASP A 15 -12.20 -23.05 1.82
CA ASP A 15 -12.73 -22.49 2.31
C ASP A 15 -13.53 -21.86 2.14
N ALA A 16 -13.80 -22.33 2.41
CA ALA A 16 -14.97 -21.80 2.09
C ALA A 16 -15.34 -20.49 2.27
N GLY A 17 -15.83 -19.98 1.44
CA GLY A 17 -16.05 -18.63 1.51
C GLY A 17 -15.03 -17.88 2.29
N PRO A 18 -13.86 -18.42 2.40
CA PRO A 18 -12.86 -17.68 3.11
C PRO A 18 -12.63 -16.35 2.47
N ARG A 19 -12.49 -15.39 3.30
CA ARG A 19 -12.21 -14.06 2.85
C ARG A 19 -10.80 -14.00 2.30
N VAL A 20 -10.68 -13.45 1.11
CA VAL A 20 -9.37 -13.24 0.50
C VAL A 20 -8.78 -11.97 1.09
N SER A 21 -7.55 -12.05 1.56
CA SER A 21 -6.85 -10.88 2.08
C SER A 21 -6.55 -9.91 0.94
N PRO A 22 -6.64 -8.61 1.19
CA PRO A 22 -6.30 -7.64 0.15
C PRO A 22 -4.83 -7.70 -0.18
N GLU A 23 -4.51 -7.40 -1.44
CA GLU A 23 -3.13 -7.25 -1.85
C GLU A 23 -2.69 -5.83 -1.52
N VAL A 24 -1.66 -5.70 -0.70
CA VAL A 24 -1.17 -4.40 -0.25
C VAL A 24 0.22 -4.19 -0.81
N GLU A 25 0.38 -3.09 -1.53
CA GLU A 25 1.66 -2.73 -2.14
C GLU A 25 2.15 -1.44 -1.53
N PHE A 26 3.47 -1.38 -1.32
CA PHE A 26 4.13 -0.19 -0.81
C PHE A 26 5.22 0.19 -1.81
N LEU A 27 5.04 1.32 -2.51
CA LEU A 27 5.96 1.79 -3.53
C LEU A 27 6.75 2.95 -2.95
N TRP A 28 8.08 2.92 -3.10
CA TRP A 28 8.92 3.90 -2.42
C TRP A 28 10.17 4.20 -3.23
N TRP A 29 10.71 5.39 -3.00
CA TRP A 29 11.96 5.86 -3.59
C TRP A 29 12.97 5.99 -2.45
N SER A 30 14.16 5.41 -2.62
CA SER A 30 15.14 5.31 -1.54
C SER A 30 15.65 6.67 -1.05
N GLU A 31 15.57 7.71 -1.88
CA GLU A 31 16.00 9.04 -1.49
C GLU A 31 14.94 9.80 -0.70
N CYS A 32 13.78 9.24 -0.55
CA CYS A 32 12.70 9.87 0.21
C CYS A 32 12.93 9.61 1.70
N PRO A 33 13.06 10.64 2.54
CA PRO A 33 13.39 10.43 3.95
C PRO A 33 12.24 9.88 4.79
N SER A 34 11.02 9.87 4.25
CA SER A 34 9.85 9.49 5.03
C SER A 34 9.34 8.07 4.75
N TRP A 35 9.96 7.34 3.83
CA TRP A 35 9.38 6.05 3.43
C TRP A 35 9.45 5.00 4.54
N GLU A 36 10.51 5.02 5.34
CA GLU A 36 10.66 4.01 6.40
C GLU A 36 9.58 4.16 7.46
N ARG A 37 9.29 5.41 7.83
CA ARG A 37 8.24 5.67 8.80
C ARG A 37 6.87 5.29 8.27
N ALA A 38 6.62 5.59 7.00
CA ALA A 38 5.35 5.24 6.38
C ALA A 38 5.16 3.73 6.31
N LEU A 39 6.22 2.99 6.02
CA LEU A 39 6.14 1.53 5.99
C LEU A 39 5.85 0.97 7.37
N ALA A 40 6.50 1.53 8.40
CA ALA A 40 6.25 1.08 9.77
C ALA A 40 4.79 1.33 10.16
N ASP A 41 4.26 2.49 9.79
CA ASP A 41 2.87 2.82 10.08
C ASP A 41 1.91 1.88 9.34
N LEU A 42 2.23 1.53 8.09
CA LEU A 42 1.42 0.58 7.33
C LEU A 42 1.43 -0.79 7.97
N ARG A 43 2.60 -1.25 8.41
CA ARG A 43 2.69 -2.55 9.08
C ARG A 43 1.84 -2.59 10.34
N ALA A 44 1.87 -1.50 11.12
CA ALA A 44 1.06 -1.42 12.33
C ALA A 44 -0.43 -1.46 12.01
N ALA A 45 -0.84 -0.75 10.96
CA ALA A 45 -2.24 -0.76 10.54
C ALA A 45 -2.68 -2.14 10.08
N MET A 46 -1.79 -2.87 9.41
CA MET A 46 -2.09 -4.23 8.98
C MET A 46 -2.35 -5.13 10.19
N VAL A 47 -1.49 -5.05 11.20
CA VAL A 47 -1.67 -5.84 12.41
C VAL A 47 -3.00 -5.50 13.09
N GLU A 48 -3.34 -4.22 13.15
CA GLU A 48 -4.60 -3.79 13.76
C GLU A 48 -5.81 -4.37 13.04
N ASN A 49 -5.67 -4.64 11.76
CA ASN A 49 -6.76 -5.20 10.96
C ASN A 49 -6.66 -6.71 10.80
N GLY A 50 -5.80 -7.35 11.57
CA GLY A 50 -5.66 -8.80 11.52
C GLY A 50 -4.97 -9.32 10.27
N LEU A 51 -4.20 -8.48 9.61
CA LEU A 51 -3.49 -8.85 8.39
C LEU A 51 -2.01 -9.08 8.71
N ASP A 52 -1.37 -9.92 7.91
CA ASP A 52 0.04 -10.23 8.07
C ASP A 52 0.89 -9.13 7.46
N PRO A 53 1.66 -8.39 8.27
CA PRO A 53 2.48 -7.31 7.69
C PRO A 53 3.58 -7.83 6.77
N ALA A 54 3.94 -9.11 6.85
CA ALA A 54 4.92 -9.68 5.94
C ALA A 54 4.37 -9.87 4.54
N SER A 55 3.05 -9.76 4.35
CA SER A 55 2.44 -9.92 3.03
C SER A 55 2.52 -8.67 2.17
N ILE A 56 3.01 -7.55 2.72
CA ILE A 56 3.14 -6.32 1.94
C ILE A 56 4.15 -6.54 0.81
N VAL A 57 3.73 -6.19 -0.41
CA VAL A 57 4.62 -6.23 -1.56
C VAL A 57 5.35 -4.89 -1.62
N GLU A 58 6.64 -4.92 -1.33
CA GLU A 58 7.45 -3.70 -1.30
C GLU A 58 8.14 -3.55 -2.65
N ARG A 59 7.93 -2.39 -3.28
CA ARG A 59 8.50 -2.12 -4.61
C ARG A 59 9.31 -0.84 -4.56
N GLU A 60 10.61 -0.98 -4.74
CA GLU A 60 11.46 0.20 -4.85
C GLU A 60 11.37 0.76 -6.26
N ILE A 61 11.11 2.06 -6.36
CA ILE A 61 11.08 2.75 -7.64
C ILE A 61 12.41 3.46 -7.78
N ALA A 62 13.25 2.98 -8.69
CA ALA A 62 14.63 3.41 -8.75
C ALA A 62 14.96 4.26 -9.97
N SER A 63 14.03 4.44 -10.91
CA SER A 63 14.28 5.22 -12.11
C SER A 63 13.04 5.97 -12.54
N GLU A 64 13.23 7.04 -13.32
CA GLU A 64 12.08 7.78 -13.84
C GLU A 64 11.25 6.93 -14.79
N ALA A 65 11.90 6.08 -15.57
CA ALA A 65 11.17 5.19 -16.47
C ALA A 65 10.29 4.23 -15.69
N GLN A 66 10.80 3.70 -14.59
CA GLN A 66 10.03 2.81 -13.73
C GLN A 66 8.85 3.56 -13.09
N ALA A 67 9.09 4.79 -12.64
CA ALA A 67 8.05 5.60 -12.05
C ALA A 67 6.91 5.84 -13.04
N GLU A 68 7.26 6.13 -14.28
CA GLU A 68 6.26 6.36 -15.30
C GLU A 68 5.49 5.08 -15.62
N ALA A 69 6.20 3.96 -15.74
CA ALA A 69 5.57 2.68 -16.05
C ALA A 69 4.58 2.27 -14.96
N GLU A 70 4.89 2.58 -13.72
CA GLU A 70 4.02 2.23 -12.58
C GLU A 70 2.96 3.28 -12.31
N GLY A 71 3.01 4.42 -12.98
CA GLY A 71 2.13 5.51 -12.64
C GLY A 71 2.38 6.06 -11.25
N PHE A 72 3.63 6.10 -10.83
CA PHE A 72 4.05 6.41 -9.47
C PHE A 72 3.97 7.91 -9.21
N PRO A 73 3.06 8.36 -8.35
CA PRO A 73 2.87 9.81 -8.10
C PRO A 73 3.83 10.38 -7.06
N GLY A 74 4.73 9.57 -6.55
CA GLY A 74 5.70 10.02 -5.56
C GLY A 74 5.78 9.07 -4.38
N SER A 75 6.86 9.19 -3.61
CA SER A 75 7.13 8.30 -2.48
C SER A 75 6.64 8.92 -1.18
N PRO A 76 6.02 8.15 -0.31
CA PRO A 76 5.59 6.76 -0.50
C PRO A 76 4.19 6.67 -1.10
N THR A 77 3.89 5.57 -1.78
CA THR A 77 2.55 5.31 -2.31
C THR A 77 2.09 3.95 -1.80
N ILE A 78 0.87 3.87 -1.32
CA ILE A 78 0.27 2.64 -0.83
C ILE A 78 -0.91 2.31 -1.72
N ARG A 79 -0.95 1.08 -2.24
CA ARG A 79 -2.07 0.58 -3.04
C ARG A 79 -2.67 -0.63 -2.35
N VAL A 80 -3.98 -0.64 -2.30
CA VAL A 80 -4.74 -1.79 -1.78
C VAL A 80 -5.55 -2.32 -2.94
N ASP A 81 -5.28 -3.56 -3.34
CA ASP A 81 -5.91 -4.20 -4.50
C ASP A 81 -5.77 -3.33 -5.76
N GLY A 82 -4.60 -2.74 -5.92
CA GLY A 82 -4.27 -1.96 -7.09
C GLY A 82 -4.70 -0.51 -7.06
N ALA A 83 -5.44 -0.11 -6.04
CA ALA A 83 -5.95 1.26 -5.95
C ALA A 83 -5.15 2.06 -4.92
N ASP A 84 -4.72 3.25 -5.31
CA ASP A 84 -4.04 4.18 -4.42
C ASP A 84 -5.00 4.58 -3.31
N ILE A 85 -4.55 4.51 -2.06
CA ILE A 85 -5.43 4.84 -0.92
C ILE A 85 -5.73 6.32 -0.84
N ALA A 86 -4.94 7.16 -1.49
CA ALA A 86 -5.17 8.60 -1.51
C ALA A 86 -4.99 9.06 -2.97
N GLN A 87 -6.09 9.27 -3.66
CA GLN A 87 -6.04 9.64 -5.07
C GLN A 87 -5.18 10.88 -5.26
N PRO A 88 -4.15 10.83 -6.10
CA PRO A 88 -3.37 12.02 -6.38
C PRO A 88 -4.22 13.03 -7.13
N ALA A 89 -3.93 14.30 -6.93
CA ALA A 89 -4.65 15.35 -7.63
C ALA A 89 -4.41 15.21 -9.13
N GLU A 90 -5.42 15.51 -9.91
CA GLU A 90 -5.33 15.45 -11.35
C GLU A 90 -4.25 16.42 -11.83
N GLY A 91 -3.40 15.95 -12.74
CA GLY A 91 -2.31 16.77 -13.24
C GLY A 91 -1.04 16.72 -12.42
N MET A 92 -1.05 15.96 -11.32
CA MET A 92 0.17 15.80 -10.53
C MET A 92 1.22 15.05 -11.33
N PRO A 93 2.47 15.51 -11.27
CA PRO A 93 3.53 14.80 -11.98
C PRO A 93 3.80 13.44 -11.38
N ARG A 94 4.27 12.54 -12.23
CA ARG A 94 4.75 11.23 -11.81
C ARG A 94 6.25 11.22 -11.89
N GLY A 95 6.89 10.56 -10.93
CA GLY A 95 8.33 10.52 -10.97
C GLY A 95 8.95 10.27 -9.61
N LEU A 96 10.27 10.41 -9.57
CA LEU A 96 11.04 10.22 -8.34
C LEU A 96 10.97 11.50 -7.52
N VAL A 97 9.88 11.65 -6.79
CA VAL A 97 9.63 12.83 -5.97
C VAL A 97 9.06 12.38 -4.63
N CYS A 98 9.14 13.26 -3.66
CA CYS A 98 8.48 13.05 -2.38
C CYS A 98 7.03 13.47 -2.52
N ARG A 99 6.13 12.61 -2.08
CA ARG A 99 4.70 12.88 -2.16
C ARG A 99 4.25 13.64 -0.93
N VAL A 100 3.24 14.48 -1.09
CA VAL A 100 2.66 15.24 0.02
C VAL A 100 1.21 14.82 0.14
N TYR A 101 0.81 14.51 1.37
CA TYR A 101 -0.54 14.08 1.70
C TYR A 101 -1.23 15.13 2.54
N LEU A 102 -2.51 15.35 2.29
CA LEU A 102 -3.32 16.21 3.14
C LEU A 102 -4.03 15.33 4.16
N HIS A 103 -3.74 15.55 5.43
CA HIS A 103 -4.36 14.80 6.53
C HIS A 103 -5.74 15.37 6.85
N ARG A 104 -6.52 14.58 7.58
CA ARG A 104 -7.89 14.95 7.95
C ARG A 104 -7.92 16.18 8.84
N ASP A 105 -6.83 16.43 9.58
CA ASP A 105 -6.70 17.62 10.42
C ASP A 105 -6.21 18.83 9.61
N ARG A 106 -6.15 18.72 8.29
CA ARG A 106 -5.80 19.77 7.36
C ARG A 106 -4.31 20.08 7.31
N ARG A 107 -3.48 19.27 7.93
CA ARG A 107 -2.02 19.44 7.83
C ARG A 107 -1.49 18.66 6.64
N LEU A 108 -0.44 19.21 6.04
CA LEU A 108 0.29 18.51 4.97
C LEU A 108 1.40 17.68 5.60
N SER A 109 1.64 16.51 5.03
CA SER A 109 2.63 15.59 5.57
C SER A 109 3.24 14.78 4.43
N PRO A 110 4.53 14.38 4.55
CA PRO A 110 5.11 13.47 3.58
C PRO A 110 4.62 12.03 3.75
N GLN A 111 3.81 11.78 4.76
CA GLN A 111 3.29 10.45 5.02
C GLN A 111 1.77 10.47 4.91
N PRO A 112 1.15 9.35 4.48
CA PRO A 112 -0.31 9.29 4.44
C PRO A 112 -0.90 9.37 5.84
N ASP A 113 -2.13 9.85 5.92
CA ASP A 113 -2.85 9.90 7.17
C ASP A 113 -3.08 8.48 7.67
N PRO A 114 -2.66 8.15 8.90
CA PRO A 114 -2.87 6.80 9.41
C PRO A 114 -4.34 6.37 9.41
N LEU A 115 -5.26 7.32 9.56
CA LEU A 115 -6.69 6.98 9.52
C LEU A 115 -7.11 6.56 8.11
N ASP A 116 -6.54 7.17 7.09
CA ASP A 116 -6.84 6.80 5.70
C ASP A 116 -6.30 5.41 5.41
N VAL A 117 -5.13 5.08 5.94
CA VAL A 117 -4.55 3.75 5.77
C VAL A 117 -5.44 2.70 6.40
N ARG A 118 -5.86 2.94 7.64
CA ARG A 118 -6.72 2.00 8.37
C ARG A 118 -8.04 1.81 7.66
N ASP A 119 -8.65 2.90 7.22
CA ASP A 119 -9.95 2.81 6.56
C ASP A 119 -9.86 2.08 5.22
N ALA A 120 -8.77 2.28 4.48
CA ALA A 120 -8.60 1.59 3.21
C ALA A 120 -8.49 0.08 3.41
N LEU A 121 -7.77 -0.34 4.45
CA LEU A 121 -7.65 -1.76 4.75
C LEU A 121 -8.97 -2.33 5.24
N ALA A 122 -9.64 -1.61 6.14
CA ALA A 122 -10.90 -2.07 6.71
C ALA A 122 -11.98 -2.19 5.66
N ALA A 123 -12.00 -1.28 4.70
CA ALA A 123 -13.02 -1.30 3.64
C ALA A 123 -12.92 -2.57 2.82
N ARG A 124 -11.71 -3.05 2.56
CA ARG A 124 -11.53 -4.28 1.78
C ARG A 124 -11.95 -5.51 2.57
N LEU A 125 -11.75 -5.48 3.89
CA LEU A 125 -12.13 -6.60 4.73
C LEU A 125 -13.64 -6.72 4.87
N SER A 126 -14.37 -5.63 4.66
CA SER A 126 -15.83 -5.61 4.78
C SER A 126 -16.54 -6.16 3.55
N GLU A 127 -15.82 -6.32 2.45
CA GLU A 127 -16.43 -6.76 1.19
C GLU A 127 -16.69 -8.25 1.13
#